data_3cb3346c0d4cfdfaf566673ea7bcb39b
#
_entry.id   3cb3346c0d4cfdfaf566673ea7bcb39b
#
_cell.length_a   1.000
_cell.length_b   1.000
_cell.length_c   1.000
_cell.angle_alpha   90.00
_cell.angle_beta   90.00
_cell.angle_gamma   90.00
#
_symmetry.space_group_name_H-M   'P 1'
#
loop_
_entity.id
_entity.type
_entity.pdbx_description
1 polymer ?
#
loop_
_entity_poly.entity_id
_entity_poly.type
_entity_poly.pdbx_seq_one_letter_code
_entity_poly.pdbx_strand_id
1 'polypeptide(L)'
;MRAHAESRCFMSRISSGQKKTLLVLAILVMVVGGGAVQLFYPSASNQGYAPEQPIPFSHKLHAGDNKMACAYCHVGIEKSRHASVPSVNVCMNCHTVVKTDSPWIQKIQKHFREGTPIEWVRVHELPDFAYFPHKRHVAKGVSCETCHGDVRKMEKVYQYAPLNMGWCMDCHRGVTTPRNILAEIAKERPEVMDASLNHKPVASIQCAACHH
;
A
#
# COMPACT_ATOMS: atom_id res chain seq x y z
N MET A 1 -21.67 -39.89 -20.71
CA MET A 1 -23.11 -39.69 -20.99
C MET A 1 -24.07 -40.05 -19.84
N ARG A 2 -23.73 -40.94 -18.88
CA ARG A 2 -24.63 -41.29 -17.75
C ARG A 2 -24.77 -40.20 -16.68
N ALA A 3 -23.75 -39.44 -16.34
CA ALA A 3 -23.77 -38.40 -15.29
C ALA A 3 -24.71 -37.21 -15.60
N HIS A 4 -24.88 -36.85 -16.89
CA HIS A 4 -25.81 -35.78 -17.30
C HIS A 4 -27.29 -36.19 -17.24
N ALA A 5 -27.61 -37.47 -17.30
CA ALA A 5 -28.97 -37.98 -17.20
C ALA A 5 -29.44 -38.01 -15.72
N GLU A 6 -28.56 -38.34 -14.79
CA GLU A 6 -28.90 -38.40 -13.34
C GLU A 6 -29.14 -37.02 -12.74
N SER A 7 -28.39 -35.99 -13.15
CA SER A 7 -28.63 -34.61 -12.70
C SER A 7 -29.94 -34.03 -13.14
N ARG A 8 -30.42 -34.39 -14.34
CA ARG A 8 -31.75 -33.97 -14.83
C ARG A 8 -32.90 -34.67 -14.11
N CYS A 9 -32.73 -35.93 -13.72
CA CYS A 9 -33.75 -36.68 -12.97
C CYS A 9 -33.92 -36.17 -11.53
N PHE A 10 -32.86 -35.72 -10.88
CA PHE A 10 -32.92 -35.15 -9.53
C PHE A 10 -33.69 -33.81 -9.52
N MET A 11 -33.41 -32.91 -10.48
CA MET A 11 -34.09 -31.60 -10.55
C MET A 11 -35.60 -31.69 -10.88
N SER A 12 -36.05 -32.74 -11.51
CA SER A 12 -37.49 -32.93 -11.87
C SER A 12 -38.34 -33.31 -10.64
N ARG A 13 -37.76 -33.80 -9.56
CA ARG A 13 -38.47 -34.18 -8.32
C ARG A 13 -38.69 -33.01 -7.35
N ILE A 14 -38.07 -31.84 -7.59
CA ILE A 14 -38.21 -30.68 -6.72
C ILE A 14 -39.47 -29.91 -7.11
N SER A 15 -40.39 -29.69 -6.18
CA SER A 15 -41.61 -28.93 -6.41
C SER A 15 -41.28 -27.45 -6.74
N SER A 16 -42.20 -26.76 -7.41
CA SER A 16 -42.02 -25.35 -7.77
C SER A 16 -41.80 -24.46 -6.53
N GLY A 17 -42.43 -24.78 -5.41
CA GLY A 17 -42.17 -24.10 -4.12
C GLY A 17 -40.76 -24.31 -3.59
N GLN A 18 -40.30 -25.58 -3.60
CA GLN A 18 -38.94 -25.90 -3.17
C GLN A 18 -37.85 -25.22 -4.04
N LYS A 19 -38.10 -25.12 -5.38
CA LYS A 19 -37.18 -24.37 -6.27
C LYS A 19 -37.08 -22.91 -5.90
N LYS A 20 -38.22 -22.25 -5.61
CA LYS A 20 -38.22 -20.84 -5.14
C LYS A 20 -37.47 -20.68 -3.80
N THR A 21 -37.71 -21.56 -2.85
CA THR A 21 -37.02 -21.52 -1.56
C THR A 21 -35.53 -21.72 -1.73
N LEU A 22 -35.08 -22.68 -2.53
CA LEU A 22 -33.64 -22.88 -2.82
C LEU A 22 -33.00 -21.67 -3.52
N LEU A 23 -33.72 -21.04 -4.44
CA LEU A 23 -33.22 -19.83 -5.10
C LEU A 23 -33.06 -18.67 -4.10
N VAL A 24 -34.05 -18.46 -3.23
CA VAL A 24 -33.96 -17.41 -2.18
C VAL A 24 -32.81 -17.69 -1.23
N LEU A 25 -32.63 -18.93 -0.80
CA LEU A 25 -31.48 -19.30 0.06
C LEU A 25 -30.15 -19.09 -0.65
N ALA A 26 -30.03 -19.45 -1.93
CA ALA A 26 -28.82 -19.22 -2.70
C ALA A 26 -28.48 -17.72 -2.83
N ILE A 27 -29.49 -16.88 -3.09
CA ILE A 27 -29.32 -15.42 -3.13
C ILE A 27 -28.89 -14.90 -1.76
N LEU A 28 -29.53 -15.36 -0.68
CA LEU A 28 -29.18 -14.95 0.69
C LEU A 28 -27.72 -15.29 1.01
N VAL A 29 -27.29 -16.51 0.68
CA VAL A 29 -25.89 -16.94 0.88
C VAL A 29 -24.91 -16.08 0.08
N MET A 30 -25.25 -15.75 -1.17
CA MET A 30 -24.41 -14.86 -1.99
C MET A 30 -24.34 -13.45 -1.41
N VAL A 31 -25.45 -12.89 -0.95
CA VAL A 31 -25.49 -11.54 -0.34
C VAL A 31 -24.73 -11.50 0.97
N VAL A 32 -24.96 -12.47 1.87
CA VAL A 32 -24.27 -12.55 3.16
C VAL A 32 -22.78 -12.83 2.95
N GLY A 33 -22.44 -13.77 2.08
CA GLY A 33 -21.03 -14.10 1.77
C GLY A 33 -20.30 -12.93 1.10
N GLY A 34 -20.93 -12.27 0.13
CA GLY A 34 -20.38 -11.08 -0.52
C GLY A 34 -20.19 -9.91 0.48
N GLY A 35 -21.18 -9.69 1.34
CA GLY A 35 -21.10 -8.68 2.41
C GLY A 35 -19.97 -8.98 3.39
N ALA A 36 -19.82 -10.23 3.81
CA ALA A 36 -18.73 -10.65 4.68
C ALA A 36 -17.35 -10.42 4.02
N VAL A 37 -17.18 -10.79 2.76
CA VAL A 37 -15.94 -10.53 2.02
C VAL A 37 -15.62 -9.03 1.97
N GLN A 38 -16.61 -8.19 1.68
CA GLN A 38 -16.42 -6.73 1.66
C GLN A 38 -16.04 -6.14 3.01
N LEU A 39 -16.57 -6.68 4.11
CA LEU A 39 -16.26 -6.21 5.47
C LEU A 39 -14.87 -6.66 5.94
N PHE A 40 -14.47 -7.89 5.62
CA PHE A 40 -13.22 -8.47 6.14
C PHE A 40 -12.01 -8.26 5.24
N TYR A 41 -12.19 -8.05 3.93
CA TYR A 41 -11.08 -7.86 2.99
C TYR A 41 -10.20 -6.63 3.31
N PRO A 42 -10.75 -5.43 3.58
CA PRO A 42 -9.92 -4.28 3.96
C PRO A 42 -9.14 -4.51 5.24
N SER A 43 -9.77 -5.15 6.25
CA SER A 43 -9.11 -5.46 7.52
C SER A 43 -7.95 -6.45 7.38
N ALA A 44 -8.03 -7.36 6.40
CA ALA A 44 -6.98 -8.33 6.13
C ALA A 44 -5.78 -7.75 5.36
N SER A 45 -5.94 -6.58 4.71
CA SER A 45 -4.92 -5.95 3.88
C SER A 45 -4.31 -4.68 4.47
N ASN A 46 -4.81 -4.19 5.60
CA ASN A 46 -4.50 -2.87 6.18
C ASN A 46 -4.63 -1.69 5.17
N GLN A 47 -5.23 -1.91 4.00
CA GLN A 47 -5.40 -0.87 2.99
C GLN A 47 -6.32 0.23 3.52
N GLY A 48 -5.88 1.49 3.39
CA GLY A 48 -6.58 2.65 3.94
C GLY A 48 -6.22 2.96 5.40
N TYR A 49 -5.41 2.13 6.06
CA TYR A 49 -4.98 2.40 7.43
C TYR A 49 -4.18 3.71 7.51
N ALA A 50 -4.66 4.64 8.33
CA ALA A 50 -4.12 5.99 8.51
C ALA A 50 -4.10 6.35 10.01
N PRO A 51 -3.12 5.86 10.77
CA PRO A 51 -3.05 6.11 12.22
C PRO A 51 -2.73 7.57 12.53
N GLU A 52 -3.11 8.02 13.73
CA GLU A 52 -2.61 9.28 14.27
C GLU A 52 -1.12 9.14 14.56
N GLN A 53 -0.39 10.21 14.24
CA GLN A 53 1.05 10.29 14.45
C GLN A 53 1.37 11.20 15.63
N PRO A 54 2.47 10.96 16.36
CA PRO A 54 2.87 11.81 17.51
C PRO A 54 3.13 13.27 17.12
N ILE A 55 3.42 13.51 15.83
CA ILE A 55 3.53 14.83 15.21
C ILE A 55 2.81 14.78 13.86
N PRO A 56 1.86 15.67 13.56
CA PRO A 56 1.16 15.70 12.28
C PRO A 56 2.11 16.18 11.18
N PHE A 57 2.74 15.24 10.49
CA PHE A 57 3.64 15.52 9.39
C PHE A 57 2.91 15.45 8.05
N SER A 58 2.92 16.56 7.30
CA SER A 58 2.32 16.63 5.96
C SER A 58 3.35 16.34 4.86
N HIS A 59 3.19 15.23 4.17
CA HIS A 59 3.97 14.95 2.95
C HIS A 59 3.58 15.89 1.81
N LYS A 60 2.31 16.30 1.74
CA LYS A 60 1.86 17.27 0.75
C LYS A 60 2.65 18.57 0.86
N LEU A 61 2.81 19.11 2.06
CA LEU A 61 3.58 20.34 2.26
C LEU A 61 5.06 20.16 1.89
N HIS A 62 5.70 19.06 2.37
CA HIS A 62 7.15 18.88 2.19
C HIS A 62 7.51 18.36 0.79
N ALA A 63 6.93 17.25 0.36
CA ALA A 63 7.25 16.61 -0.90
C ALA A 63 6.41 17.13 -2.08
N GLY A 64 5.20 17.60 -1.83
CA GLY A 64 4.31 18.19 -2.83
C GLY A 64 4.66 19.64 -3.10
N ASP A 65 4.34 20.53 -2.18
CA ASP A 65 4.44 21.98 -2.38
C ASP A 65 5.90 22.45 -2.42
N ASN A 66 6.73 21.98 -1.48
CA ASN A 66 8.16 22.31 -1.41
C ASN A 66 9.05 21.43 -2.30
N LYS A 67 8.48 20.43 -3.00
CA LYS A 67 9.17 19.54 -3.94
C LYS A 67 10.41 18.84 -3.38
N MET A 68 10.43 18.55 -2.07
CA MET A 68 11.54 17.83 -1.45
C MET A 68 11.60 16.40 -1.97
N ALA A 69 12.79 15.94 -2.33
CA ALA A 69 12.99 14.58 -2.82
C ALA A 69 12.75 13.54 -1.70
N CYS A 70 12.12 12.41 -2.05
CA CYS A 70 11.87 11.32 -1.10
C CYS A 70 13.16 10.83 -0.41
N ALA A 71 14.24 10.69 -1.19
CA ALA A 71 15.55 10.24 -0.71
C ALA A 71 16.23 11.21 0.26
N TYR A 72 15.83 12.49 0.30
CA TYR A 72 16.37 13.44 1.26
C TYR A 72 16.03 13.06 2.71
N CYS A 73 14.81 12.56 2.92
CA CYS A 73 14.35 12.12 4.22
C CYS A 73 14.49 10.60 4.40
N HIS A 74 14.16 9.83 3.37
CA HIS A 74 14.21 8.37 3.39
C HIS A 74 15.53 7.85 2.82
N VAL A 75 16.62 8.11 3.53
CA VAL A 75 18.00 7.86 3.06
C VAL A 75 18.36 6.38 2.84
N GLY A 76 17.54 5.46 3.36
CA GLY A 76 17.75 4.01 3.25
C GLY A 76 17.24 3.40 1.94
N ILE A 77 16.45 4.11 1.13
CA ILE A 77 15.72 3.54 -0.01
C ILE A 77 16.63 2.89 -1.07
N GLU A 78 17.80 3.45 -1.30
CA GLU A 78 18.76 2.95 -2.30
C GLU A 78 19.78 1.97 -1.72
N LYS A 79 19.93 1.92 -0.40
CA LYS A 79 21.01 1.21 0.27
C LYS A 79 20.55 0.01 1.09
N SER A 80 19.32 0.05 1.59
CA SER A 80 18.82 -0.89 2.59
C SER A 80 17.52 -1.61 2.13
N ARG A 81 17.13 -2.64 2.89
CA ARG A 81 15.80 -3.19 2.79
C ARG A 81 14.74 -2.19 3.30
N HIS A 82 15.07 -1.39 4.29
CA HIS A 82 14.18 -0.40 4.88
C HIS A 82 14.46 0.98 4.28
N ALA A 83 13.38 1.71 3.96
CA ALA A 83 13.47 3.09 3.50
C ALA A 83 14.01 4.03 4.57
N SER A 84 13.83 3.66 5.83
CA SER A 84 14.09 4.44 7.04
C SER A 84 13.10 5.60 7.22
N VAL A 85 12.78 5.88 8.46
CA VAL A 85 12.16 7.14 8.87
C VAL A 85 13.29 8.11 9.21
N PRO A 86 13.24 9.38 8.78
CA PRO A 86 14.33 10.32 9.03
C PRO A 86 14.55 10.53 10.52
N SER A 87 15.81 10.64 10.92
CA SER A 87 16.15 11.06 12.27
C SER A 87 15.72 12.52 12.53
N VAL A 88 15.56 12.88 13.79
CA VAL A 88 15.20 14.25 14.20
C VAL A 88 16.14 15.31 13.62
N ASN A 89 17.41 14.95 13.43
CA ASN A 89 18.44 15.85 12.86
C ASN A 89 18.05 16.34 11.45
N VAL A 90 17.43 15.49 10.63
CA VAL A 90 16.99 15.87 9.28
C VAL A 90 15.92 16.97 9.35
N CYS A 91 15.02 16.90 10.30
CA CYS A 91 13.99 17.92 10.53
C CYS A 91 14.63 19.26 10.92
N MET A 92 15.68 19.19 11.74
CA MET A 92 16.38 20.37 12.28
C MET A 92 17.24 21.11 11.25
N ASN A 93 17.49 20.56 10.06
CA ASN A 93 18.15 21.28 8.98
C ASN A 93 17.36 22.55 8.57
N CYS A 94 16.04 22.54 8.74
CA CYS A 94 15.18 23.68 8.44
C CYS A 94 14.46 24.23 9.70
N HIS A 95 14.00 23.35 10.59
CA HIS A 95 13.18 23.73 11.74
C HIS A 95 13.95 24.32 12.92
N THR A 96 15.25 24.59 12.74
CA THR A 96 16.00 25.51 13.60
C THR A 96 15.55 26.96 13.45
N VAL A 97 15.02 27.32 12.24
CA VAL A 97 14.62 28.70 11.92
C VAL A 97 13.21 28.77 11.32
N VAL A 98 12.66 27.67 10.78
CA VAL A 98 11.36 27.64 10.14
C VAL A 98 10.28 27.17 11.12
N LYS A 99 9.21 27.98 11.29
CA LYS A 99 8.04 27.72 12.14
C LYS A 99 8.39 27.35 13.60
N THR A 100 9.38 28.00 14.16
CA THR A 100 9.89 27.73 15.52
C THR A 100 8.87 28.00 16.64
N ASP A 101 7.84 28.79 16.37
CA ASP A 101 6.71 29.10 17.23
C ASP A 101 5.63 27.99 17.27
N SER A 102 5.65 27.08 16.31
CA SER A 102 4.70 25.97 16.27
C SER A 102 4.91 24.99 17.42
N PRO A 103 3.87 24.57 18.15
CA PRO A 103 4.01 23.60 19.22
C PRO A 103 4.55 22.26 18.75
N TRP A 104 4.29 21.88 17.50
CA TRP A 104 4.81 20.67 16.91
C TRP A 104 6.32 20.75 16.61
N ILE A 105 6.78 21.92 16.15
CA ILE A 105 8.21 22.14 15.93
C ILE A 105 8.95 22.21 17.27
N GLN A 106 8.37 22.85 18.29
CA GLN A 106 8.93 22.84 19.63
C GLN A 106 9.07 21.42 20.20
N LYS A 107 8.10 20.54 19.89
CA LYS A 107 8.18 19.11 20.24
C LYS A 107 9.34 18.43 19.52
N ILE A 108 9.55 18.68 18.23
CA ILE A 108 10.71 18.17 17.46
C ILE A 108 12.02 18.68 18.09
N GLN A 109 12.10 19.97 18.38
CA GLN A 109 13.28 20.59 19.01
C GLN A 109 13.57 20.00 20.40
N LYS A 110 12.52 19.64 21.16
CA LYS A 110 12.68 18.94 22.44
C LYS A 110 13.35 17.57 22.22
N HIS A 111 12.81 16.74 21.33
CA HIS A 111 13.40 15.44 20.98
C HIS A 111 14.86 15.57 20.53
N PHE A 112 15.16 16.61 19.74
CA PHE A 112 16.53 16.90 19.30
C PHE A 112 17.48 17.21 20.47
N ARG A 113 17.07 18.08 21.40
CA ARG A 113 17.90 18.45 22.58
C ARG A 113 18.12 17.28 23.53
N GLU A 114 17.10 16.42 23.67
CA GLU A 114 17.14 15.26 24.57
C GLU A 114 17.80 14.03 23.92
N GLY A 115 18.11 14.08 22.62
CA GLY A 115 18.66 12.95 21.89
C GLY A 115 17.70 11.78 21.77
N THR A 116 16.38 12.03 21.88
CA THR A 116 15.35 11.00 21.86
C THR A 116 14.69 10.87 20.48
N PRO A 117 14.38 9.67 20.00
CA PRO A 117 13.65 9.48 18.74
C PRO A 117 12.18 9.90 18.89
N ILE A 118 11.56 10.25 17.76
CA ILE A 118 10.10 10.37 17.65
C ILE A 118 9.55 8.96 17.38
N GLU A 119 8.64 8.50 18.21
CA GLU A 119 8.03 7.16 18.11
C GLU A 119 6.90 7.17 17.08
N TRP A 120 7.27 7.16 15.79
CA TRP A 120 6.33 7.13 14.70
C TRP A 120 5.55 5.82 14.66
N VAL A 121 4.24 5.91 14.42
CA VAL A 121 3.38 4.75 14.20
C VAL A 121 3.59 4.23 12.77
N ARG A 122 3.89 2.93 12.63
CA ARG A 122 4.06 2.30 11.32
C ARG A 122 2.74 2.33 10.55
N VAL A 123 2.79 2.82 9.30
CA VAL A 123 1.62 2.90 8.41
C VAL A 123 1.58 1.72 7.45
N HIS A 124 2.70 1.47 6.75
CA HIS A 124 2.81 0.38 5.79
C HIS A 124 3.38 -0.85 6.47
N GLU A 125 2.62 -1.93 6.47
CA GLU A 125 3.00 -3.15 7.16
C GLU A 125 2.93 -4.36 6.23
N LEU A 126 3.99 -5.15 6.28
CA LEU A 126 4.06 -6.48 5.68
C LEU A 126 4.08 -7.52 6.80
N PRO A 127 3.56 -8.73 6.58
CA PRO A 127 3.76 -9.84 7.51
C PRO A 127 5.24 -10.08 7.78
N ASP A 128 5.59 -10.46 9.01
CA ASP A 128 6.98 -10.62 9.45
C ASP A 128 7.77 -11.65 8.62
N PHE A 129 7.07 -12.64 8.07
CA PHE A 129 7.64 -13.66 7.17
C PHE A 129 7.84 -13.16 5.73
N ALA A 130 7.45 -11.92 5.38
CA ALA A 130 7.65 -11.35 4.06
C ALA A 130 8.86 -10.40 4.04
N TYR A 131 9.88 -10.79 3.29
CA TYR A 131 11.12 -10.04 3.18
C TYR A 131 11.12 -9.11 1.96
N PHE A 132 10.88 -7.81 2.17
CA PHE A 132 10.83 -6.82 1.11
C PHE A 132 12.05 -5.89 1.12
N PRO A 133 12.91 -5.90 0.09
CA PRO A 133 14.03 -4.98 -0.01
C PRO A 133 13.72 -3.76 -0.90
N HIS A 134 13.57 -2.57 -0.32
CA HIS A 134 13.38 -1.32 -1.07
C HIS A 134 14.47 -1.10 -2.13
N LYS A 135 15.75 -1.29 -1.77
CA LYS A 135 16.87 -1.04 -2.68
C LYS A 135 16.78 -1.77 -4.03
N ARG A 136 16.22 -2.98 -4.06
CA ARG A 136 16.08 -3.75 -5.30
C ARG A 136 14.99 -3.19 -6.21
N HIS A 137 13.89 -2.72 -5.64
CA HIS A 137 12.79 -2.12 -6.38
C HIS A 137 13.16 -0.74 -6.92
N VAL A 138 13.78 0.09 -6.08
CA VAL A 138 14.29 1.42 -6.47
C VAL A 138 15.35 1.30 -7.57
N ALA A 139 16.32 0.38 -7.44
CA ALA A 139 17.36 0.15 -8.45
C ALA A 139 16.79 -0.38 -9.79
N LYS A 140 15.57 -0.91 -9.80
CA LYS A 140 14.83 -1.30 -11.01
C LYS A 140 13.90 -0.20 -11.55
N GLY A 141 13.99 1.02 -11.00
CA GLY A 141 13.19 2.15 -11.45
C GLY A 141 11.70 2.08 -11.08
N VAL A 142 11.33 1.23 -10.09
CA VAL A 142 9.95 1.20 -9.61
C VAL A 142 9.66 2.49 -8.86
N SER A 143 8.69 3.26 -9.34
CA SER A 143 8.27 4.51 -8.70
C SER A 143 7.71 4.27 -7.30
N CYS A 144 8.01 5.19 -6.37
CA CYS A 144 7.51 5.16 -5.01
C CYS A 144 5.98 5.12 -4.96
N GLU A 145 5.35 5.88 -5.84
CA GLU A 145 3.89 6.01 -5.95
C GLU A 145 3.20 4.70 -6.35
N THR A 146 3.92 3.79 -7.01
CA THR A 146 3.39 2.45 -7.36
C THR A 146 2.86 1.72 -6.13
N CYS A 147 3.56 1.83 -5.00
CA CYS A 147 3.22 1.14 -3.75
C CYS A 147 2.58 2.08 -2.73
N HIS A 148 3.04 3.33 -2.68
CA HIS A 148 2.65 4.29 -1.65
C HIS A 148 1.51 5.23 -2.06
N GLY A 149 1.06 5.20 -3.34
CA GLY A 149 0.11 6.15 -3.86
C GLY A 149 0.71 7.56 -4.04
N ASP A 150 -0.10 8.54 -4.38
CA ASP A 150 0.38 9.92 -4.53
C ASP A 150 0.62 10.61 -3.18
N VAL A 151 1.69 10.19 -2.51
CA VAL A 151 2.09 10.70 -1.18
C VAL A 151 2.27 12.23 -1.19
N ARG A 152 2.63 12.81 -2.35
CA ARG A 152 2.81 14.26 -2.51
C ARG A 152 1.51 15.04 -2.37
N LYS A 153 0.36 14.36 -2.38
CA LYS A 153 -0.97 14.95 -2.12
C LYS A 153 -1.52 14.58 -0.74
N MET A 154 -0.80 13.77 0.06
CA MET A 154 -1.29 13.31 1.35
C MET A 154 -0.89 14.25 2.48
N GLU A 155 -1.89 14.85 3.15
CA GLU A 155 -1.71 15.52 4.43
C GLU A 155 -1.41 14.51 5.54
N LYS A 156 -2.13 13.40 5.54
CA LYS A 156 -1.94 12.25 6.42
C LYS A 156 -1.70 11.01 5.58
N VAL A 157 -0.57 10.36 5.78
CA VAL A 157 -0.22 9.16 5.02
C VAL A 157 -1.08 7.98 5.46
N TYR A 158 -1.52 7.20 4.48
CA TYR A 158 -2.25 5.95 4.69
C TYR A 158 -1.64 4.83 3.85
N GLN A 159 -1.90 3.59 4.23
CA GLN A 159 -1.49 2.45 3.41
C GLN A 159 -2.33 2.39 2.13
N TYR A 160 -1.74 2.78 1.01
CA TYR A 160 -2.41 2.82 -0.30
C TYR A 160 -2.59 1.43 -0.90
N ALA A 161 -1.50 0.68 -1.04
CA ALA A 161 -1.54 -0.66 -1.64
C ALA A 161 -1.95 -1.72 -0.62
N PRO A 162 -2.62 -2.81 -1.04
CA PRO A 162 -3.02 -3.88 -0.12
C PRO A 162 -1.82 -4.65 0.45
N LEU A 163 -0.67 -4.63 -0.20
CA LEU A 163 0.59 -5.26 0.20
C LEU A 163 0.46 -6.76 0.52
N ASN A 164 -0.55 -7.43 -0.01
CA ASN A 164 -0.72 -8.87 0.10
C ASN A 164 0.08 -9.62 -0.97
N MET A 165 0.29 -10.92 -0.77
CA MET A 165 1.07 -11.76 -1.67
C MET A 165 0.55 -11.73 -3.12
N GLY A 166 -0.78 -11.75 -3.33
CA GLY A 166 -1.40 -11.68 -4.65
C GLY A 166 -0.99 -10.43 -5.40
N TRP A 167 -1.08 -9.27 -4.76
CA TRP A 167 -0.70 -7.99 -5.33
C TRP A 167 0.79 -7.93 -5.74
N CYS A 168 1.67 -8.46 -4.88
CA CYS A 168 3.10 -8.56 -5.20
C CYS A 168 3.34 -9.49 -6.41
N MET A 169 2.71 -10.66 -6.41
CA MET A 169 2.84 -11.66 -7.47
C MET A 169 2.30 -11.19 -8.82
N ASP A 170 1.23 -10.40 -8.84
CA ASP A 170 0.68 -9.83 -10.07
C ASP A 170 1.68 -8.90 -10.75
N CYS A 171 2.37 -8.06 -9.97
CA CYS A 171 3.46 -7.24 -10.48
C CYS A 171 4.65 -8.09 -10.95
N HIS A 172 5.09 -9.06 -10.14
CA HIS A 172 6.22 -9.95 -10.46
C HIS A 172 5.98 -10.84 -11.69
N ARG A 173 4.72 -11.19 -11.96
CA ARG A 173 4.33 -11.94 -13.18
C ARG A 173 4.09 -11.03 -14.39
N GLY A 174 4.14 -9.71 -14.20
CA GLY A 174 3.84 -8.74 -15.27
C GLY A 174 2.38 -8.71 -15.68
N VAL A 175 1.47 -9.20 -14.83
CA VAL A 175 0.01 -9.23 -15.08
C VAL A 175 -0.58 -7.85 -14.87
N THR A 176 -0.22 -7.18 -13.79
CA THR A 176 -0.63 -5.80 -13.50
C THR A 176 0.58 -4.98 -13.06
N THR A 177 0.79 -3.87 -13.74
CA THR A 177 1.40 -2.71 -13.10
C THR A 177 0.24 -1.87 -12.57
N PRO A 178 0.34 -1.17 -11.44
CA PRO A 178 -0.67 -0.21 -11.00
C PRO A 178 -0.72 1.00 -11.95
N ARG A 179 -1.04 0.72 -13.21
CA ARG A 179 -1.00 1.71 -14.31
C ARG A 179 -1.96 2.87 -14.07
N ASN A 180 -3.07 2.61 -13.39
CA ASN A 180 -4.11 3.61 -13.22
C ASN A 180 -3.65 4.79 -12.38
N ILE A 181 -3.00 4.53 -11.23
CA ILE A 181 -2.48 5.61 -10.39
C ILE A 181 -1.30 6.32 -11.05
N LEU A 182 -0.40 5.56 -11.70
CA LEU A 182 0.74 6.16 -12.39
C LEU A 182 0.29 7.01 -13.57
N ALA A 183 -0.73 6.58 -14.32
CA ALA A 183 -1.30 7.35 -15.42
C ALA A 183 -1.96 8.65 -14.93
N GLU A 184 -2.61 8.63 -13.76
CA GLU A 184 -3.19 9.83 -13.16
C GLU A 184 -2.10 10.80 -12.71
N ILE A 185 -1.10 10.30 -12.00
CA ILE A 185 0.05 11.09 -11.54
C ILE A 185 0.85 11.66 -12.72
N ALA A 186 0.99 10.89 -13.80
CA ALA A 186 1.74 11.29 -14.98
C ALA A 186 1.10 12.43 -15.78
N LYS A 187 -0.18 12.70 -15.60
CA LYS A 187 -0.82 13.91 -16.18
C LYS A 187 -0.17 15.18 -15.64
N GLU A 188 0.23 15.17 -14.37
CA GLU A 188 0.87 16.30 -13.69
C GLU A 188 2.40 16.18 -13.66
N ARG A 189 2.92 14.95 -13.70
CA ARG A 189 4.35 14.61 -13.57
C ARG A 189 4.73 13.50 -14.56
N PRO A 190 4.98 13.84 -15.84
CA PRO A 190 5.28 12.87 -16.90
C PRO A 190 6.49 11.98 -16.60
N GLU A 191 7.47 12.48 -15.85
CA GLU A 191 8.67 11.75 -15.46
C GLU A 191 8.40 10.49 -14.63
N VAL A 192 7.26 10.43 -13.96
CA VAL A 192 6.85 9.24 -13.18
C VAL A 192 6.52 8.04 -14.07
N MET A 193 6.06 8.30 -15.29
CA MET A 193 5.71 7.27 -16.27
C MET A 193 6.92 6.59 -16.90
N ASP A 194 7.99 7.33 -17.15
CA ASP A 194 9.09 6.89 -18.01
C ASP A 194 9.93 5.79 -17.33
N ALA A 195 10.12 5.90 -16.03
CA ALA A 195 10.95 4.96 -15.26
C ALA A 195 10.26 3.58 -14.99
N SER A 196 8.92 3.56 -14.89
CA SER A 196 8.21 2.38 -14.35
C SER A 196 7.41 1.59 -15.38
N LEU A 197 7.07 2.15 -16.53
CA LEU A 197 6.20 1.49 -17.52
C LEU A 197 6.95 0.81 -18.67
N ASN A 198 8.18 1.19 -18.95
CA ASN A 198 8.97 0.61 -20.04
C ASN A 198 9.70 -0.69 -19.64
N HIS A 199 9.67 -1.04 -18.36
CA HIS A 199 10.28 -2.28 -17.89
C HIS A 199 9.19 -3.34 -17.65
N LYS A 200 9.18 -4.42 -18.45
CA LYS A 200 8.60 -5.69 -17.99
C LYS A 200 9.49 -6.15 -16.83
N PRO A 201 9.03 -6.12 -15.59
CA PRO A 201 9.88 -6.56 -14.50
C PRO A 201 10.11 -8.07 -14.64
N VAL A 202 11.31 -8.46 -14.98
CA VAL A 202 11.76 -9.84 -14.78
C VAL A 202 12.07 -9.95 -13.29
N ALA A 203 11.05 -10.25 -12.52
CA ALA A 203 11.16 -10.38 -11.08
C ALA A 203 11.09 -11.86 -10.68
N SER A 204 11.75 -12.21 -9.58
CA SER A 204 11.68 -13.57 -9.06
C SER A 204 10.26 -13.88 -8.57
N ILE A 205 9.77 -15.07 -8.94
CA ILE A 205 8.52 -15.66 -8.42
C ILE A 205 8.78 -16.85 -7.49
N GLN A 206 10.05 -17.10 -7.14
CA GLN A 206 10.43 -18.17 -6.22
C GLN A 206 10.05 -17.77 -4.79
N CYS A 207 9.47 -18.70 -4.04
CA CYS A 207 9.00 -18.45 -2.67
C CYS A 207 10.13 -17.93 -1.77
N ALA A 208 11.32 -18.53 -1.84
CA ALA A 208 12.48 -18.14 -1.03
C ALA A 208 13.06 -16.74 -1.36
N ALA A 209 12.61 -16.08 -2.44
CA ALA A 209 13.02 -14.71 -2.73
C ALA A 209 12.35 -13.68 -1.80
N CYS A 210 11.19 -14.03 -1.24
CA CYS A 210 10.36 -13.16 -0.40
C CYS A 210 10.10 -13.76 0.99
N HIS A 211 10.27 -15.07 1.17
CA HIS A 211 10.01 -15.77 2.43
C HIS A 211 11.27 -16.47 2.93
N HIS A 212 11.64 -16.23 4.18
CA HIS A 212 12.77 -16.86 4.86
C HIS A 212 12.31 -17.50 6.17
#